data_a027d780e9ee5b225f07c4750be2becc
#
_entry.id   a027d780e9ee5b225f07c4750be2becc
#
_cell.length_a   1.000
_cell.length_b   1.000
_cell.length_c   1.000
_cell.angle_alpha   90.00
_cell.angle_beta   90.00
_cell.angle_gamma   90.00
#
_symmetry.space_group_name_H-M   'P 1'
#
loop_
_entity.id
_entity.type
_entity.pdbx_description
1 polymer ?
#
loop_
_entity_poly.entity_id
_entity_poly.type
_entity_poly.pdbx_seq_one_letter_code
_entity_poly.pdbx_strand_id
1 'polypeptide(L)'
;MKRRDVEIIQKDGRILVFLAKEPMPLSLSQIAREGEYRMSKLCDRIGVSERHLRRVFEEGLGISPKEWLRQERMVAARNLLRHGSPIKEVAIDLGFSTSKMFSRDFQIFYGLRPTDFQRKESAYIFRATA
;
A
#
# COMPACT_ATOMS: atom_id res chain seq x y z
N MET A 1 -18.30 21.51 19.34
CA MET A 1 -17.66 20.25 18.99
C MET A 1 -16.30 20.50 18.33
N LYS A 2 -15.26 19.92 18.89
CA LYS A 2 -13.91 20.12 18.37
C LYS A 2 -13.77 19.44 17.01
N ARG A 3 -13.39 20.21 15.99
CA ARG A 3 -13.14 19.67 14.66
C ARG A 3 -11.91 18.76 14.72
N ARG A 4 -12.01 17.57 14.14
CA ARG A 4 -10.88 16.64 14.08
C ARG A 4 -9.83 17.18 13.11
N ASP A 5 -8.56 17.10 13.51
CA ASP A 5 -7.45 17.53 12.66
C ASP A 5 -7.22 16.57 11.49
N VAL A 6 -7.59 15.31 11.66
CA VAL A 6 -7.41 14.26 10.66
C VAL A 6 -8.66 13.40 10.60
N GLU A 7 -9.15 13.15 9.40
CA GLU A 7 -10.29 12.28 9.18
C GLU A 7 -10.05 11.41 7.95
N ILE A 8 -10.36 10.12 8.08
CA ILE A 8 -10.23 9.17 6.97
C ILE A 8 -11.61 8.68 6.59
N ILE A 9 -11.93 8.76 5.31
CA ILE A 9 -13.23 8.29 4.79
C ILE A 9 -13.02 7.43 3.55
N GLN A 10 -13.98 6.52 3.30
CA GLN A 10 -14.06 5.76 2.07
C GLN A 10 -15.17 6.35 1.21
N LYS A 11 -14.84 6.63 -0.06
CA LYS A 11 -15.81 7.14 -1.02
C LYS A 11 -15.50 6.61 -2.41
N ASP A 12 -16.47 5.96 -3.04
CA ASP A 12 -16.35 5.42 -4.40
C ASP A 12 -15.13 4.52 -4.58
N GLY A 13 -14.87 3.65 -3.60
CA GLY A 13 -13.75 2.73 -3.62
C GLY A 13 -12.40 3.36 -3.31
N ARG A 14 -12.39 4.66 -3.01
CA ARG A 14 -11.17 5.39 -2.67
C ARG A 14 -11.14 5.74 -1.19
N ILE A 15 -9.94 5.76 -0.64
CA ILE A 15 -9.73 6.19 0.74
C ILE A 15 -9.11 7.58 0.71
N LEU A 16 -9.81 8.52 1.30
CA LEU A 16 -9.40 9.93 1.33
C LEU A 16 -9.06 10.35 2.75
N VAL A 17 -8.04 11.22 2.85
CA VAL A 17 -7.61 11.80 4.12
C VAL A 17 -7.88 13.30 4.07
N PHE A 18 -8.64 13.77 5.04
CA PHE A 18 -8.87 15.20 5.24
C PHE A 18 -7.94 15.69 6.34
N LEU A 19 -7.08 16.64 5.99
CA LEU A 19 -6.16 17.27 6.92
C LEU A 19 -6.59 18.72 7.11
N ALA A 20 -6.55 19.20 8.36
CA ALA A 20 -7.00 20.57 8.68
C ALA A 20 -6.23 21.64 7.89
N LYS A 21 -4.96 21.38 7.57
CA LYS A 21 -4.09 22.33 6.87
C LYS A 21 -4.16 22.24 5.35
N GLU A 22 -4.82 21.22 4.81
CA GLU A 22 -4.88 21.00 3.37
C GLU A 22 -6.26 21.39 2.84
N PRO A 23 -6.33 22.17 1.75
CA PRO A 23 -7.61 22.63 1.22
C PRO A 23 -8.41 21.50 0.55
N MET A 24 -7.74 20.46 0.08
CA MET A 24 -8.37 19.35 -0.62
C MET A 24 -8.04 18.03 0.06
N PRO A 25 -8.94 17.04 0.00
CA PRO A 25 -8.61 15.72 0.53
C PRO A 25 -7.49 15.07 -0.27
N LEU A 26 -6.69 14.25 0.41
CA LEU A 26 -5.56 13.54 -0.19
C LEU A 26 -5.88 12.07 -0.34
N SER A 27 -5.31 11.44 -1.37
CA SER A 27 -5.41 9.99 -1.55
C SER A 27 -4.49 9.28 -0.57
N LEU A 28 -5.05 8.44 0.29
CA LEU A 28 -4.26 7.68 1.26
C LEU A 28 -3.29 6.72 0.57
N SER A 29 -3.74 6.07 -0.52
CA SER A 29 -2.88 5.18 -1.30
C SER A 29 -1.68 5.89 -1.91
N GLN A 30 -1.87 7.14 -2.37
CA GLN A 30 -0.78 7.93 -2.91
C GLN A 30 0.23 8.31 -1.82
N ILE A 31 -0.26 8.72 -0.66
CA ILE A 31 0.60 9.05 0.48
C ILE A 31 1.43 7.83 0.89
N ALA A 32 0.80 6.66 0.94
CA ALA A 32 1.48 5.42 1.29
C ALA A 32 2.60 5.09 0.29
N ARG A 33 2.31 5.22 -0.99
CA ARG A 33 3.29 4.95 -2.06
C ARG A 33 4.48 5.90 -1.98
N GLU A 34 4.23 7.18 -1.81
CA GLU A 34 5.28 8.20 -1.69
C GLU A 34 6.18 7.94 -0.48
N GLY A 35 5.61 7.38 0.60
CA GLY A 35 6.35 7.02 1.80
C GLY A 35 6.91 5.60 1.80
N GLU A 36 6.93 4.94 0.65
CA GLU A 36 7.43 3.57 0.51
C GLU A 36 6.76 2.58 1.46
N TYR A 37 5.47 2.82 1.77
CA TYR A 37 4.65 1.97 2.64
C TYR A 37 5.18 1.85 4.07
N ARG A 38 5.93 2.88 4.53
CA ARG A 38 6.49 2.92 5.88
C ARG A 38 5.58 3.69 6.82
N MET A 39 5.38 3.13 8.02
CA MET A 39 4.54 3.75 9.05
C MET A 39 5.04 5.15 9.43
N SER A 40 6.36 5.30 9.63
CA SER A 40 6.94 6.57 10.03
C SER A 40 6.69 7.66 8.99
N LYS A 41 6.81 7.32 7.72
CA LYS A 41 6.59 8.26 6.62
C LYS A 41 5.11 8.65 6.51
N LEU A 42 4.22 7.70 6.74
CA LEU A 42 2.78 7.97 6.75
C LEU A 42 2.44 8.93 7.90
N CYS A 43 2.94 8.67 9.09
CA CYS A 43 2.75 9.54 10.24
C CYS A 43 3.30 10.95 10.00
N ASP A 44 4.50 11.06 9.44
CA ASP A 44 5.12 12.34 9.14
C ASP A 44 4.29 13.15 8.14
N ARG A 45 3.83 12.51 7.09
CA ARG A 45 3.04 13.20 6.05
C ARG A 45 1.70 13.69 6.59
N ILE A 46 1.04 12.87 7.40
CA ILE A 46 -0.26 13.22 7.97
C ILE A 46 -0.11 14.16 9.17
N GLY A 47 1.04 14.13 9.84
CA GLY A 47 1.32 15.01 10.96
C GLY A 47 0.76 14.52 12.29
N VAL A 48 0.74 13.21 12.50
CA VAL A 48 0.21 12.62 13.74
C VAL A 48 1.17 11.57 14.27
N SER A 49 1.00 11.24 15.56
CA SER A 49 1.73 10.13 16.18
C SER A 49 1.18 8.80 15.65
N GLU A 50 1.97 7.74 15.81
CA GLU A 50 1.54 6.40 15.43
C GLU A 50 0.28 5.98 16.20
N ARG A 51 0.23 6.31 17.48
CA ARG A 51 -0.94 6.01 18.33
C ARG A 51 -2.20 6.71 17.83
N HIS A 52 -2.08 7.98 17.45
CA HIS A 52 -3.19 8.76 16.91
C HIS A 52 -3.64 8.17 15.56
N LEU A 53 -2.68 7.81 14.71
CA LEU A 53 -2.97 7.22 13.41
C LEU A 53 -3.75 5.91 13.54
N ARG A 54 -3.39 5.05 14.51
CA ARG A 54 -4.13 3.82 14.78
C ARG A 54 -5.59 4.10 15.10
N ARG A 55 -5.83 5.10 15.94
CA ARG A 55 -7.20 5.47 16.33
C ARG A 55 -8.00 5.94 15.11
N VAL A 56 -7.41 6.81 14.31
CA VAL A 56 -8.06 7.35 13.11
C VAL A 56 -8.36 6.23 12.11
N PHE A 57 -7.45 5.29 11.93
CA PHE A 57 -7.65 4.14 11.04
C PHE A 57 -8.76 3.22 11.53
N GLU A 58 -8.77 2.90 12.83
CA GLU A 58 -9.82 2.07 13.40
C GLU A 58 -11.21 2.70 13.25
N GLU A 59 -11.31 3.99 13.49
CA GLU A 59 -12.57 4.72 13.36
C GLU A 59 -13.03 4.82 11.91
N GLY A 60 -12.11 5.07 10.98
CA GLY A 60 -12.45 5.29 9.57
C GLY A 60 -12.48 4.03 8.71
N LEU A 61 -11.62 3.05 9.00
CA LEU A 61 -11.43 1.88 8.15
C LEU A 61 -11.64 0.55 8.87
N GLY A 62 -11.59 0.53 10.21
CA GLY A 62 -11.74 -0.70 10.98
C GLY A 62 -10.53 -1.62 10.95
N ILE A 63 -9.38 -1.16 10.46
CA ILE A 63 -8.13 -1.93 10.45
C ILE A 63 -6.98 -1.07 10.94
N SER A 64 -5.88 -1.72 11.32
CA SER A 64 -4.69 -0.99 11.74
C SER A 64 -3.95 -0.39 10.54
N PRO A 65 -3.20 0.71 10.73
CA PRO A 65 -2.38 1.27 9.67
C PRO A 65 -1.34 0.28 9.14
N LYS A 66 -0.75 -0.52 10.03
CA LYS A 66 0.24 -1.51 9.66
C LYS A 66 -0.33 -2.57 8.71
N GLU A 67 -1.50 -3.09 9.02
CA GLU A 67 -2.17 -4.07 8.17
C GLU A 67 -2.59 -3.45 6.84
N TRP A 68 -3.12 -2.25 6.88
CA TRP A 68 -3.51 -1.53 5.66
C TRP A 68 -2.30 -1.28 4.76
N LEU A 69 -1.18 -0.82 5.33
CA LEU A 69 0.06 -0.58 4.57
C LEU A 69 0.57 -1.87 3.92
N ARG A 70 0.50 -2.98 4.65
CA ARG A 70 0.90 -4.28 4.13
C ARG A 70 0.06 -4.67 2.91
N GLN A 71 -1.25 -4.52 2.99
CA GLN A 71 -2.16 -4.81 1.88
C GLN A 71 -1.86 -3.93 0.67
N GLU A 72 -1.69 -2.63 0.88
CA GLU A 72 -1.38 -1.68 -0.20
C GLU A 72 -0.05 -2.02 -0.89
N ARG A 73 0.95 -2.37 -0.09
CA ARG A 73 2.27 -2.76 -0.61
C ARG A 73 2.18 -4.01 -1.47
N MET A 74 1.42 -5.00 -1.03
CA MET A 74 1.26 -6.26 -1.76
C MET A 74 0.43 -6.09 -3.03
N VAL A 75 -0.59 -5.24 -3.01
CA VAL A 75 -1.35 -4.91 -4.23
C VAL A 75 -0.45 -4.20 -5.24
N ALA A 76 0.36 -3.26 -4.79
CA ALA A 76 1.33 -2.59 -5.67
C ALA A 76 2.33 -3.58 -6.26
N ALA A 77 2.82 -4.53 -5.44
CA ALA A 77 3.72 -5.59 -5.91
C ALA A 77 3.10 -6.40 -7.03
N ARG A 78 1.87 -6.85 -6.82
CA ARG A 78 1.15 -7.64 -7.80
C ARG A 78 1.01 -6.90 -9.13
N ASN A 79 0.68 -5.62 -9.07
CA ASN A 79 0.51 -4.80 -10.27
C ASN A 79 1.83 -4.62 -11.03
N LEU A 80 2.93 -4.38 -10.32
CA LEU A 80 4.25 -4.25 -10.94
C LEU A 80 4.71 -5.56 -11.59
N LEU A 81 4.50 -6.68 -10.91
CA LEU A 81 4.83 -7.99 -11.45
C LEU A 81 4.01 -8.31 -12.69
N ARG A 82 2.74 -7.96 -12.68
CA ARG A 82 1.84 -8.18 -13.82
C ARG A 82 2.29 -7.39 -15.05
N HIS A 83 2.89 -6.23 -14.85
CA HIS A 83 3.43 -5.41 -15.94
C HIS A 83 4.83 -5.87 -16.40
N GLY A 84 5.35 -6.96 -15.83
CA GLY A 84 6.61 -7.53 -16.26
C GLY A 84 7.85 -6.97 -15.59
N SER A 85 7.69 -6.16 -14.53
CA SER A 85 8.85 -5.60 -13.82
C SER A 85 9.68 -6.72 -13.19
N PRO A 86 11.03 -6.64 -13.29
CA PRO A 86 11.90 -7.64 -12.66
C PRO A 86 11.71 -7.68 -11.15
N ILE A 87 11.80 -8.86 -10.57
CA ILE A 87 11.59 -9.06 -9.13
C ILE A 87 12.45 -8.13 -8.29
N LYS A 88 13.70 -7.97 -8.67
CA LYS A 88 14.66 -7.13 -7.95
C LYS A 88 14.23 -5.65 -7.97
N GLU A 89 13.75 -5.18 -9.11
CA GLU A 89 13.26 -3.79 -9.24
C GLU A 89 12.01 -3.57 -8.41
N VAL A 90 11.09 -4.53 -8.40
CA VAL A 90 9.87 -4.44 -7.59
C VAL A 90 10.22 -4.32 -6.11
N ALA A 91 11.18 -5.12 -5.64
CA ALA A 91 11.63 -5.06 -4.26
C ALA A 91 12.16 -3.67 -3.90
N ILE A 92 12.98 -3.08 -4.77
CA ILE A 92 13.55 -1.75 -4.57
C ILE A 92 12.44 -0.69 -4.57
N ASP A 93 11.56 -0.72 -5.56
CA ASP A 93 10.50 0.28 -5.72
C ASP A 93 9.53 0.29 -4.53
N LEU A 94 9.33 -0.86 -3.90
CA LEU A 94 8.43 -0.98 -2.75
C LEU A 94 9.13 -0.78 -1.40
N GLY A 95 10.41 -0.44 -1.41
CA GLY A 95 11.15 -0.12 -0.19
C GLY A 95 11.60 -1.33 0.61
N PHE A 96 11.72 -2.51 0.00
CA PHE A 96 12.29 -3.67 0.68
C PHE A 96 13.80 -3.60 0.71
N SER A 97 14.40 -4.03 1.81
CA SER A 97 15.85 -4.03 1.96
C SER A 97 16.52 -5.01 1.01
N THR A 98 15.88 -6.14 0.72
CA THR A 98 16.41 -7.17 -0.19
C THR A 98 15.28 -7.80 -0.99
N SER A 99 15.62 -8.39 -2.13
CA SER A 99 14.68 -9.17 -2.93
C SER A 99 14.16 -10.39 -2.16
N LYS A 100 15.01 -10.95 -1.30
CA LYS A 100 14.64 -12.10 -0.48
C LYS A 100 13.53 -11.77 0.50
N MET A 101 13.61 -10.61 1.15
CA MET A 101 12.57 -10.14 2.06
C MET A 101 11.26 -9.92 1.32
N PHE A 102 11.32 -9.30 0.16
CA PHE A 102 10.14 -9.10 -0.68
C PHE A 102 9.50 -10.43 -1.06
N SER A 103 10.30 -11.38 -1.56
CA SER A 103 9.79 -12.67 -2.00
C SER A 103 9.12 -13.44 -0.87
N ARG A 104 9.71 -13.38 0.33
CA ARG A 104 9.15 -14.00 1.52
C ARG A 104 7.80 -13.40 1.89
N ASP A 105 7.72 -12.08 1.96
CA ASP A 105 6.48 -11.40 2.34
C ASP A 105 5.39 -11.62 1.30
N PHE A 106 5.75 -11.59 0.03
CA PHE A 106 4.82 -11.83 -1.06
C PHE A 106 4.24 -13.25 -0.98
N GLN A 107 5.10 -14.26 -0.73
CA GLN A 107 4.67 -15.64 -0.61
C GLN A 107 3.75 -15.85 0.59
N ILE A 108 4.05 -15.21 1.72
CA ILE A 108 3.19 -15.26 2.90
C ILE A 108 1.81 -14.69 2.59
N PHE A 109 1.77 -13.58 1.86
CA PHE A 109 0.52 -12.87 1.57
C PHE A 109 -0.33 -13.58 0.51
N TYR A 110 0.28 -13.99 -0.59
CA TYR A 110 -0.45 -14.56 -1.74
C TYR A 110 -0.36 -16.07 -1.87
N GLY A 111 0.48 -16.75 -1.11
CA GLY A 111 0.62 -18.20 -1.16
C GLY A 111 1.51 -18.73 -2.28
N LEU A 112 2.15 -17.86 -3.06
CA LEU A 112 3.09 -18.27 -4.09
C LEU A 112 4.20 -17.24 -4.23
N ARG A 113 5.35 -17.67 -4.79
CA ARG A 113 6.50 -16.80 -4.96
C ARG A 113 6.25 -15.78 -6.08
N PRO A 114 6.88 -14.59 -6.00
CA PRO A 114 6.74 -13.57 -7.05
C PRO A 114 7.08 -14.08 -8.45
N THR A 115 8.12 -14.92 -8.57
CA THR A 115 8.51 -15.52 -9.85
C THR A 115 7.42 -16.38 -10.44
N ASP A 116 6.79 -17.20 -9.60
CA ASP A 116 5.71 -18.10 -10.02
C ASP A 116 4.47 -17.31 -10.42
N PHE A 117 4.15 -16.26 -9.66
CA PHE A 117 3.04 -15.37 -9.99
C PHE A 117 3.27 -14.69 -11.35
N GLN A 118 4.44 -14.13 -11.57
CA GLN A 118 4.77 -13.44 -12.80
C GLN A 118 4.73 -14.39 -14.01
N ARG A 119 5.22 -15.61 -13.85
CA ARG A 119 5.18 -16.63 -14.89
C ARG A 119 3.73 -16.97 -15.27
N LYS A 120 2.87 -17.18 -14.28
CA LYS A 120 1.46 -17.49 -14.52
C LYS A 120 0.72 -16.34 -15.21
N GLU A 121 0.96 -15.12 -14.79
CA GLU A 121 0.35 -13.95 -15.40
C GLU A 121 0.80 -13.78 -16.86
N SER A 122 2.09 -13.97 -17.14
CA SER A 122 2.63 -13.91 -18.49
C SER A 122 2.01 -14.98 -19.39
N ALA A 123 1.87 -16.19 -18.89
CA ALA A 123 1.25 -17.30 -19.64
C ALA A 123 -0.23 -17.00 -19.91
N TYR A 124 -0.94 -16.43 -18.96
CA TYR A 124 -2.34 -16.08 -19.11
C TYR A 124 -2.52 -15.00 -20.18
N ILE A 125 -1.71 -13.94 -20.13
CA ILE A 125 -1.76 -12.86 -21.11
C ILE A 125 -1.46 -13.39 -22.51
N PHE A 126 -0.45 -14.23 -22.64
CA PHE A 126 -0.09 -14.83 -23.90
C PHE A 126 -1.24 -15.64 -24.51
N ARG A 127 -1.92 -16.46 -23.69
CA ARG A 127 -3.09 -17.23 -24.14
C ARG A 127 -4.24 -16.34 -24.56
N ALA A 128 -4.47 -15.25 -23.83
CA ALA A 128 -5.56 -14.33 -24.11
C ALA A 128 -5.35 -13.55 -25.41
N THR A 129 -4.09 -13.33 -25.79
CA THR A 129 -3.75 -12.57 -27.02
C THR A 129 -3.50 -13.46 -28.21
N ALA A 130 -3.33 -14.75 -28.01
CA ALA A 130 -3.16 -15.71 -29.10
C ALA A 130 -4.49 -16.08 -29.70
#